data_e3f21e45f288bdca33c5bbdcb77aa6e3
#
_entry.id   e3f21e45f288bdca33c5bbdcb77aa6e3
#
_cell.length_a   1.000
_cell.length_b   1.000
_cell.length_c   1.000
_cell.angle_alpha   90.00
_cell.angle_beta   90.00
_cell.angle_gamma   90.00
#
_symmetry.space_group_name_H-M   'P 1'
#
loop_
_entity.id
_entity.type
_entity.pdbx_description
1 polymer ?
#
loop_
_entity_poly.entity_id
_entity_poly.type
_entity_poly.pdbx_seq_one_letter_code
_entity_poly.pdbx_strand_id
1 'polypeptide(L)'
;MPRSTPRASFLQNSLKKAPFAGLFRKLVTPARHSEGGGKERLYMRTLALDIGEIRVGLAVSDPAGKISTPLKVLPADVVLNHGTEFRRIVEDWEIEQLVSGLPMTMAGEEGPQAASIREKAQKIAKACGLPLFFCDERLSSREAKRILREEGLDERAMRGKVDMIAASLFLQAWLDSQM
;
A
#
# COMPACT_ATOMS: atom_id res chain seq x y z
N MET A 1 -29.72 0.37 23.30
CA MET A 1 -28.35 0.21 23.80
C MET A 1 -27.44 -0.04 22.63
N PRO A 2 -26.54 0.88 22.25
CA PRO A 2 -25.60 0.65 21.16
C PRO A 2 -24.46 -0.25 21.65
N ARG A 3 -24.18 -1.32 20.91
CA ARG A 3 -23.09 -2.25 21.16
C ARG A 3 -21.76 -1.54 20.90
N SER A 4 -20.95 -1.38 21.95
CA SER A 4 -19.59 -0.87 21.89
C SER A 4 -18.73 -1.79 21.01
N THR A 5 -18.18 -1.26 19.92
CA THR A 5 -17.28 -1.94 19.02
C THR A 5 -15.87 -2.05 19.64
N PRO A 6 -15.30 -3.26 19.82
CA PRO A 6 -13.95 -3.44 20.37
C PRO A 6 -12.81 -3.18 19.36
N ARG A 7 -13.11 -2.55 18.20
CA ARG A 7 -12.20 -2.50 17.05
C ARG A 7 -11.08 -1.44 17.11
N ALA A 8 -11.29 -0.31 17.77
CA ALA A 8 -10.30 0.78 17.79
C ALA A 8 -9.02 0.45 18.58
N SER A 9 -9.12 -0.35 19.64
CA SER A 9 -7.97 -0.73 20.46
C SER A 9 -7.05 -1.77 19.82
N PHE A 10 -7.60 -2.64 18.96
CA PHE A 10 -6.82 -3.65 18.25
C PHE A 10 -5.97 -3.01 17.12
N LEU A 11 -6.54 -2.04 16.39
CA LEU A 11 -5.86 -1.30 15.33
C LEU A 11 -4.72 -0.43 15.86
N GLN A 12 -4.94 0.26 16.99
CA GLN A 12 -3.88 1.05 17.65
C GLN A 12 -2.74 0.17 18.18
N ASN A 13 -3.01 -1.05 18.62
CA ASN A 13 -1.99 -1.98 19.07
C ASN A 13 -1.22 -2.63 17.91
N SER A 14 -1.85 -2.85 16.75
CA SER A 14 -1.18 -3.36 15.55
C SER A 14 -0.22 -2.32 14.94
N LEU A 15 -0.59 -1.05 14.93
CA LEU A 15 0.29 0.05 14.48
C LEU A 15 1.49 0.26 15.41
N LYS A 16 1.31 0.06 16.73
CA LYS A 16 2.42 0.15 17.72
C LYS A 16 3.38 -1.04 17.64
N LYS A 17 2.96 -2.17 17.09
CA LYS A 17 3.76 -3.40 16.95
C LYS A 17 4.36 -3.57 15.54
N ALA A 18 4.11 -2.66 14.60
CA ALA A 18 4.77 -2.68 13.32
C ALA A 18 6.27 -2.43 13.52
N PRO A 19 7.17 -3.36 13.13
CA PRO A 19 8.61 -3.27 13.41
C PRO A 19 9.30 -2.06 12.77
N PHE A 20 8.58 -1.28 11.98
CA PHE A 20 9.07 -0.12 11.22
C PHE A 20 8.39 1.21 11.57
N ALA A 21 7.60 1.29 12.64
CA ALA A 21 6.90 2.53 13.03
C ALA A 21 7.88 3.72 13.23
N GLY A 22 9.10 3.46 13.72
CA GLY A 22 10.14 4.48 13.87
C GLY A 22 10.79 4.93 12.56
N LEU A 23 10.91 4.02 11.60
CA LEU A 23 11.46 4.28 10.27
C LEU A 23 10.51 5.15 9.45
N PHE A 24 9.22 4.83 9.50
CA PHE A 24 8.19 5.55 8.76
C PHE A 24 8.08 7.02 9.17
N ARG A 25 8.29 7.32 10.44
CA ARG A 25 8.29 8.70 10.95
C ARG A 25 9.41 9.58 10.36
N LYS A 26 10.51 8.98 9.90
CA LYS A 26 11.60 9.70 9.23
C LYS A 26 11.38 9.88 7.73
N LEU A 27 10.59 9.01 7.10
CA LEU A 27 10.42 8.98 5.65
C LEU A 27 9.23 9.81 5.16
N VAL A 28 8.21 9.95 5.99
CA VAL A 28 7.02 10.72 5.67
C VAL A 28 7.03 11.99 6.50
N THR A 29 7.65 13.04 5.97
CA THR A 29 7.47 14.39 6.49
C THR A 29 6.12 14.90 5.95
N PRO A 30 5.09 15.09 6.78
CA PRO A 30 3.85 15.63 6.28
C PRO A 30 4.11 17.05 5.74
N ALA A 31 3.79 17.28 4.47
CA ALA A 31 3.75 18.62 3.94
C ALA A 31 2.76 19.43 4.80
N ARG A 32 3.21 20.57 5.35
CA ARG A 32 2.35 21.47 6.10
C ARG A 32 1.34 22.07 5.14
N HIS A 33 0.10 21.64 5.21
CA HIS A 33 -0.99 22.24 4.47
C HIS A 33 -1.76 23.21 5.36
N SER A 34 -1.86 24.45 4.88
CA SER A 34 -2.71 25.52 5.39
C SER A 34 -4.18 25.11 5.29
N GLU A 35 -4.90 25.22 6.38
CA GLU A 35 -6.36 25.07 6.44
C GLU A 35 -7.02 26.15 5.57
N GLY A 36 -7.77 25.73 4.59
CA GLY A 36 -8.55 26.59 3.70
C GLY A 36 -9.76 25.87 3.13
N GLY A 37 -10.91 26.09 3.74
CA GLY A 37 -12.27 26.13 3.21
C GLY A 37 -12.78 25.11 2.19
N GLY A 38 -13.66 24.16 2.62
CA GLY A 38 -14.85 23.82 1.86
C GLY A 38 -14.75 22.75 0.77
N LYS A 39 -14.84 21.52 1.17
CA LYS A 39 -15.61 20.34 0.69
C LYS A 39 -15.13 19.17 1.52
N GLU A 40 -16.05 18.48 2.21
CA GLU A 40 -15.73 17.18 2.80
C GLU A 40 -15.24 16.26 1.67
N ARG A 41 -13.92 16.14 1.49
CA ARG A 41 -13.35 15.06 0.73
C ARG A 41 -13.59 13.81 1.59
N LEU A 42 -14.46 12.96 1.13
CA LEU A 42 -14.53 11.58 1.61
C LEU A 42 -13.17 10.93 1.31
N TYR A 43 -12.30 10.92 2.30
CA TYR A 43 -11.02 10.22 2.20
C TYR A 43 -11.30 8.73 2.26
N MET A 44 -11.01 8.04 1.16
CA MET A 44 -11.21 6.60 1.05
C MET A 44 -9.96 5.87 1.51
N ARG A 45 -10.16 4.83 2.33
CA ARG A 45 -9.05 3.98 2.75
C ARG A 45 -8.55 3.14 1.59
N THR A 46 -7.30 3.33 1.26
CA THR A 46 -6.66 2.79 0.06
C THR A 46 -5.70 1.65 0.42
N LEU A 47 -5.81 0.52 -0.29
CA LEU A 47 -4.82 -0.56 -0.24
C LEU A 47 -3.98 -0.53 -1.50
N ALA A 48 -2.66 -0.46 -1.33
CA ALA A 48 -1.69 -0.54 -2.42
C ALA A 48 -1.24 -1.99 -2.64
N LEU A 49 -1.05 -2.35 -3.91
CA LEU A 49 -0.63 -3.66 -4.39
C LEU A 49 0.65 -3.52 -5.21
N ASP A 50 1.78 -4.00 -4.71
CA ASP A 50 3.03 -4.23 -5.46
C ASP A 50 3.03 -5.69 -5.94
N ILE A 51 2.55 -5.90 -7.16
CA ILE A 51 2.26 -7.23 -7.71
C ILE A 51 3.49 -7.82 -8.38
N GLY A 52 4.20 -8.71 -7.67
CA GLY A 52 5.24 -9.54 -8.24
C GLY A 52 4.74 -10.89 -8.77
N GLU A 53 5.65 -11.70 -9.30
CA GLU A 53 5.33 -13.05 -9.81
C GLU A 53 5.00 -14.04 -8.69
N ILE A 54 5.75 -13.97 -7.58
CA ILE A 54 5.65 -14.93 -6.47
C ILE A 54 4.94 -14.31 -5.27
N ARG A 55 5.06 -12.98 -5.08
CA ARG A 55 4.58 -12.26 -3.90
C ARG A 55 3.90 -10.97 -4.30
N VAL A 56 3.02 -10.50 -3.42
CA VAL A 56 2.41 -9.17 -3.50
C VAL A 56 2.72 -8.42 -2.21
N GLY A 57 3.35 -7.26 -2.35
CA GLY A 57 3.55 -6.32 -1.26
C GLY A 57 2.31 -5.48 -1.05
N LEU A 58 1.92 -5.31 0.20
CA LEU A 58 0.73 -4.56 0.61
C LEU A 58 1.11 -3.37 1.48
N ALA A 59 0.49 -2.23 1.21
CA ALA A 59 0.52 -1.05 2.06
C ALA A 59 -0.88 -0.44 2.15
N VAL A 60 -1.17 0.27 3.24
CA VAL A 60 -2.49 0.83 3.49
C VAL A 60 -2.39 2.31 3.85
N SER A 61 -3.35 3.12 3.40
CA SER A 61 -3.48 4.50 3.87
C SER A 61 -4.13 4.57 5.25
N ASP A 62 -3.86 5.65 5.97
CA ASP A 62 -4.67 6.02 7.12
C ASP A 62 -6.12 6.38 6.69
N PRO A 63 -7.07 6.48 7.63
CA PRO A 63 -8.45 6.84 7.32
C PRO A 63 -8.61 8.22 6.66
N ALA A 64 -7.64 9.12 6.88
CA ALA A 64 -7.63 10.46 6.29
C ALA A 64 -7.01 10.48 4.88
N GLY A 65 -6.56 9.34 4.34
CA GLY A 65 -5.94 9.24 3.02
C GLY A 65 -4.67 10.09 2.87
N LYS A 66 -3.93 10.29 3.96
CA LYS A 66 -2.75 11.18 3.99
C LYS A 66 -1.43 10.44 4.15
N ILE A 67 -1.44 9.34 4.89
CA ILE A 67 -0.22 8.63 5.28
C ILE A 67 -0.32 7.17 4.83
N SER A 68 0.67 6.73 4.08
CA SER A 68 0.84 5.33 3.71
C SER A 68 1.66 4.57 4.76
N THR A 69 1.26 3.34 5.06
CA THR A 69 1.96 2.44 5.97
C THR A 69 2.18 1.08 5.31
N PRO A 70 3.42 0.53 5.30
CA PRO A 70 3.66 -0.85 4.86
C PRO A 70 2.87 -1.80 5.74
N LEU A 71 2.21 -2.79 5.14
CA LEU A 71 1.33 -3.68 5.87
C LEU A 71 1.88 -5.11 5.94
N LYS A 72 1.99 -5.77 4.81
CA LYS A 72 2.37 -7.18 4.74
C LYS A 72 2.81 -7.58 3.33
N VAL A 73 3.51 -8.71 3.24
CA VAL A 73 3.75 -9.41 1.97
C VAL A 73 2.99 -10.74 2.00
N LEU A 74 2.21 -10.99 0.97
CA LEU A 74 1.48 -12.25 0.80
C LEU A 74 1.96 -13.00 -0.45
N PRO A 75 1.79 -14.34 -0.50
CA PRO A 75 1.95 -15.10 -1.73
C PRO A 75 1.02 -14.57 -2.82
N ALA A 76 1.51 -14.53 -4.06
CA ALA A 76 0.74 -13.96 -5.17
C ALA A 76 -0.56 -14.75 -5.45
N ASP A 77 -0.52 -16.07 -5.31
CA ASP A 77 -1.70 -16.93 -5.47
C ASP A 77 -2.79 -16.64 -4.43
N VAL A 78 -2.41 -16.33 -3.19
CA VAL A 78 -3.37 -15.93 -2.13
C VAL A 78 -4.11 -14.65 -2.50
N VAL A 79 -3.41 -13.67 -3.05
CA VAL A 79 -4.02 -12.39 -3.44
C VAL A 79 -4.84 -12.54 -4.73
N LEU A 80 -4.28 -13.20 -5.76
CA LEU A 80 -4.92 -13.40 -7.05
C LEU A 80 -6.19 -14.25 -7.00
N ASN A 81 -6.25 -15.20 -6.07
CA ASN A 81 -7.42 -16.06 -5.86
C ASN A 81 -8.34 -15.57 -4.74
N HIS A 82 -8.14 -14.34 -4.28
CA HIS A 82 -8.96 -13.72 -3.24
C HIS A 82 -9.06 -14.60 -1.98
N GLY A 83 -7.92 -15.17 -1.56
CA GLY A 83 -7.80 -16.10 -0.44
C GLY A 83 -8.22 -15.47 0.89
N THR A 84 -8.50 -16.32 1.88
CA THR A 84 -9.05 -15.90 3.18
C THR A 84 -8.22 -14.84 3.88
N GLU A 85 -6.89 -14.94 3.82
CA GLU A 85 -6.00 -13.96 4.47
C GLU A 85 -6.10 -12.59 3.80
N PHE A 86 -6.14 -12.53 2.47
CA PHE A 86 -6.30 -11.28 1.73
C PHE A 86 -7.68 -10.66 1.96
N ARG A 87 -8.75 -11.46 1.94
CA ARG A 87 -10.10 -10.97 2.26
C ARG A 87 -10.19 -10.35 3.65
N ARG A 88 -9.59 -11.00 4.65
CA ARG A 88 -9.55 -10.44 6.02
C ARG A 88 -8.85 -9.09 6.06
N ILE A 89 -7.77 -8.91 5.30
CA ILE A 89 -7.10 -7.61 5.22
C ILE A 89 -8.06 -6.56 4.64
N VAL A 90 -8.75 -6.86 3.55
CA VAL A 90 -9.70 -5.94 2.92
C VAL A 90 -10.84 -5.57 3.89
N GLU A 91 -11.37 -6.56 4.61
CA GLU A 91 -12.46 -6.38 5.56
C GLU A 91 -12.03 -5.67 6.85
N ASP A 92 -10.95 -6.15 7.50
CA ASP A 92 -10.49 -5.63 8.80
C ASP A 92 -9.97 -4.19 8.71
N TRP A 93 -9.39 -3.83 7.57
CA TRP A 93 -8.92 -2.48 7.28
C TRP A 93 -9.98 -1.61 6.62
N GLU A 94 -11.19 -2.13 6.37
CA GLU A 94 -12.28 -1.39 5.73
C GLU A 94 -11.82 -0.70 4.44
N ILE A 95 -11.17 -1.48 3.55
CA ILE A 95 -10.60 -0.96 2.31
C ILE A 95 -11.72 -0.56 1.34
N GLU A 96 -11.65 0.64 0.79
CA GLU A 96 -12.65 1.23 -0.09
C GLU A 96 -12.16 1.36 -1.54
N GLN A 97 -10.83 1.32 -1.76
CA GLN A 97 -10.24 1.36 -3.10
C GLN A 97 -8.86 0.71 -3.15
N LEU A 98 -8.43 0.34 -4.35
CA LEU A 98 -7.14 -0.27 -4.62
C LEU A 98 -6.28 0.63 -5.49
N VAL A 99 -4.97 0.64 -5.24
CA VAL A 99 -3.96 1.24 -6.11
C VAL A 99 -2.92 0.19 -6.43
N SER A 100 -2.64 -0.05 -7.71
CA SER A 100 -1.57 -0.94 -8.15
C SER A 100 -0.44 -0.15 -8.78
N GLY A 101 0.79 -0.46 -8.38
CA GLY A 101 1.97 0.00 -9.06
C GLY A 101 2.06 -0.61 -10.47
N LEU A 102 2.53 0.19 -11.44
CA LEU A 102 2.86 -0.26 -12.79
C LEU A 102 4.33 0.04 -13.10
N PRO A 103 5.10 -0.96 -13.55
CA PRO A 103 6.46 -0.76 -13.99
C PRO A 103 6.46 -0.09 -15.39
N MET A 104 6.64 1.22 -15.42
CA MET A 104 6.76 1.97 -16.65
C MET A 104 8.19 1.87 -17.20
N THR A 105 8.34 1.94 -18.52
CA THR A 105 9.65 2.08 -19.17
C THR A 105 10.27 3.46 -18.85
N MET A 106 11.55 3.65 -19.16
CA MET A 106 12.17 4.97 -19.00
C MET A 106 11.53 6.04 -19.89
N ALA A 107 10.90 5.63 -20.99
CA ALA A 107 10.12 6.51 -21.87
C ALA A 107 8.71 6.83 -21.32
N GLY A 108 8.31 6.22 -20.20
CA GLY A 108 6.97 6.41 -19.64
C GLY A 108 5.88 5.57 -20.29
N GLU A 109 6.25 4.50 -20.99
CA GLU A 109 5.32 3.62 -21.69
C GLU A 109 5.12 2.32 -20.92
N GLU A 110 3.96 1.67 -21.09
CA GLU A 110 3.68 0.36 -20.52
C GLU A 110 4.31 -0.74 -21.38
N GLY A 111 5.23 -1.51 -20.81
CA GLY A 111 5.77 -2.72 -21.42
C GLY A 111 4.94 -3.97 -21.13
N PRO A 112 5.36 -5.16 -21.64
CA PRO A 112 4.64 -6.43 -21.40
C PRO A 112 4.44 -6.77 -19.93
N GLN A 113 5.39 -6.41 -19.06
CA GLN A 113 5.29 -6.61 -17.61
C GLN A 113 4.16 -5.77 -17.02
N ALA A 114 4.05 -4.50 -17.41
CA ALA A 114 2.98 -3.62 -16.96
C ALA A 114 1.60 -4.13 -17.40
N ALA A 115 1.47 -4.63 -18.63
CA ALA A 115 0.24 -5.24 -19.14
C ALA A 115 -0.19 -6.45 -18.29
N SER A 116 0.75 -7.35 -17.96
CA SER A 116 0.48 -8.51 -17.08
C SER A 116 0.05 -8.09 -15.68
N ILE A 117 0.70 -7.08 -15.08
CA ILE A 117 0.33 -6.57 -13.77
C ILE A 117 -1.06 -5.91 -13.81
N ARG A 118 -1.36 -5.16 -14.85
CA ARG A 118 -2.68 -4.55 -15.07
C ARG A 118 -3.79 -5.59 -15.07
N GLU A 119 -3.61 -6.69 -15.82
CA GLU A 119 -4.58 -7.78 -15.88
C GLU A 119 -4.79 -8.43 -14.50
N LYS A 120 -3.71 -8.72 -13.77
CA LYS A 120 -3.75 -9.27 -12.42
C LYS A 120 -4.46 -8.33 -11.44
N ALA A 121 -4.14 -7.04 -11.46
CA ALA A 121 -4.77 -6.04 -10.61
C ALA A 121 -6.27 -5.90 -10.90
N GLN A 122 -6.68 -5.91 -12.16
CA GLN A 122 -8.09 -5.88 -12.56
C GLN A 122 -8.85 -7.12 -12.07
N LYS A 123 -8.23 -8.31 -12.13
CA LYS A 123 -8.81 -9.54 -11.57
C LYS A 123 -9.04 -9.42 -10.07
N ILE A 124 -8.05 -8.91 -9.33
CA ILE A 124 -8.16 -8.68 -7.88
C ILE A 124 -9.28 -7.69 -7.56
N ALA A 125 -9.30 -6.54 -8.24
CA ALA A 125 -10.29 -5.49 -8.02
C ALA A 125 -11.71 -5.98 -8.29
N LYS A 126 -11.91 -6.74 -9.37
CA LYS A 126 -13.20 -7.37 -9.69
C LYS A 126 -13.64 -8.34 -8.60
N ALA A 127 -12.74 -9.15 -8.06
CA ALA A 127 -13.04 -10.10 -6.99
C ALA A 127 -13.39 -9.40 -5.67
N CYS A 128 -12.77 -8.23 -5.39
CA CYS A 128 -13.07 -7.40 -4.22
C CYS A 128 -14.34 -6.54 -4.40
N GLY A 129 -14.75 -6.27 -5.64
CA GLY A 129 -15.78 -5.28 -5.93
C GLY A 129 -15.37 -3.84 -5.62
N LEU A 130 -14.07 -3.52 -5.70
CA LEU A 130 -13.51 -2.23 -5.34
C LEU A 130 -13.00 -1.46 -6.55
N PRO A 131 -13.05 -0.11 -6.53
CA PRO A 131 -12.39 0.74 -7.52
C PRO A 131 -10.87 0.46 -7.56
N LEU A 132 -10.27 0.55 -8.75
CA LEU A 132 -8.86 0.33 -8.97
C LEU A 132 -8.22 1.51 -9.71
N PHE A 133 -7.12 1.98 -9.18
CA PHE A 133 -6.26 3.00 -9.76
C PHE A 133 -4.86 2.44 -10.03
N PHE A 134 -4.13 3.09 -10.90
CA PHE A 134 -2.75 2.74 -11.21
C PHE A 134 -1.83 3.92 -10.98
N CYS A 135 -0.62 3.63 -10.54
CA CYS A 135 0.42 4.63 -10.39
C CYS A 135 1.77 4.09 -10.88
N ASP A 136 2.65 5.00 -11.25
CA ASP A 136 4.01 4.68 -11.65
C ASP A 136 4.84 4.24 -10.43
N GLU A 137 5.36 3.01 -10.47
CA GLU A 137 6.21 2.46 -9.40
C GLU A 137 7.71 2.57 -9.70
N ARG A 138 8.09 3.28 -10.77
CA ARG A 138 9.50 3.43 -11.13
C ARG A 138 10.31 3.91 -9.92
N LEU A 139 11.43 3.23 -9.68
CA LEU A 139 12.37 3.52 -8.60
C LEU A 139 11.89 3.16 -7.17
N SER A 140 10.61 2.84 -6.94
CA SER A 140 10.11 2.47 -5.60
C SER A 140 10.85 1.29 -4.99
N SER A 141 11.12 0.23 -5.78
CA SER A 141 11.90 -0.92 -5.32
C SER A 141 13.37 -0.60 -5.04
N ARG A 142 13.97 0.32 -5.80
CA ARG A 142 15.35 0.80 -5.53
C ARG A 142 15.40 1.60 -4.25
N GLU A 143 14.47 2.50 -4.08
CA GLU A 143 14.34 3.34 -2.90
C GLU A 143 14.05 2.48 -1.66
N ALA A 144 13.14 1.51 -1.76
CA ALA A 144 12.86 0.56 -0.70
C ALA A 144 14.14 -0.19 -0.24
N LYS A 145 14.95 -0.68 -1.17
CA LYS A 145 16.23 -1.33 -0.86
C LYS A 145 17.22 -0.37 -0.22
N ARG A 146 17.31 0.87 -0.68
CA ARG A 146 18.18 1.89 -0.10
C ARG A 146 17.80 2.12 1.37
N ILE A 147 16.53 2.35 1.65
CA ILE A 147 16.00 2.56 2.99
C ILE A 147 16.33 1.39 3.92
N LEU A 148 16.07 0.16 3.48
CA LEU A 148 16.32 -1.03 4.30
C LEU A 148 17.80 -1.25 4.59
N ARG A 149 18.71 -0.88 3.66
CA ARG A 149 20.15 -0.92 3.89
C ARG A 149 20.60 0.14 4.89
N GLU A 150 20.06 1.34 4.82
CA GLU A 150 20.33 2.41 5.79
C GLU A 150 19.91 2.05 7.21
N GLU A 151 18.89 1.20 7.35
CA GLU A 151 18.46 0.60 8.62
C GLU A 151 19.32 -0.61 9.06
N GLY A 152 20.38 -0.92 8.32
CA GLY A 152 21.32 -1.99 8.67
C GLY A 152 20.85 -3.40 8.34
N LEU A 153 19.81 -3.58 7.50
CA LEU A 153 19.36 -4.89 7.08
C LEU A 153 20.24 -5.46 5.96
N ASP A 154 20.65 -6.71 6.12
CA ASP A 154 21.32 -7.47 5.07
C ASP A 154 20.32 -7.95 3.98
N GLU A 155 20.84 -8.44 2.87
CA GLU A 155 20.04 -8.91 1.72
C GLU A 155 19.05 -10.03 2.10
N ARG A 156 19.38 -10.86 3.10
CA ARG A 156 18.50 -11.93 3.58
C ARG A 156 17.35 -11.37 4.41
N ALA A 157 17.62 -10.44 5.30
CA ALA A 157 16.62 -9.79 6.13
C ALA A 157 15.70 -8.85 5.32
N MET A 158 16.19 -8.32 4.18
CA MET A 158 15.39 -7.52 3.26
C MET A 158 14.37 -8.34 2.46
N ARG A 159 14.64 -9.65 2.23
CA ARG A 159 13.71 -10.51 1.49
C ARG A 159 12.34 -10.53 2.16
N GLY A 160 11.29 -10.30 1.38
CA GLY A 160 9.92 -10.23 1.89
C GLY A 160 9.54 -8.91 2.57
N LYS A 161 10.43 -7.91 2.56
CA LYS A 161 10.12 -6.58 3.07
C LYS A 161 10.13 -5.51 1.98
N VAL A 162 10.97 -5.69 0.96
CA VAL A 162 11.12 -4.73 -0.15
C VAL A 162 9.77 -4.42 -0.78
N ASP A 163 8.97 -5.46 -1.06
CA ASP A 163 7.72 -5.32 -1.79
C ASP A 163 6.68 -4.46 -1.02
N MET A 164 6.53 -4.66 0.31
CA MET A 164 5.61 -3.83 1.10
C MET A 164 6.12 -2.39 1.31
N ILE A 165 7.44 -2.19 1.37
CA ILE A 165 8.02 -0.84 1.45
C ILE A 165 7.85 -0.13 0.10
N ALA A 166 8.10 -0.82 -1.02
CA ALA A 166 7.84 -0.28 -2.36
C ALA A 166 6.36 0.10 -2.52
N ALA A 167 5.44 -0.78 -2.08
CA ALA A 167 4.01 -0.49 -2.07
C ALA A 167 3.68 0.79 -1.29
N SER A 168 4.31 1.00 -0.14
CA SER A 168 4.06 2.19 0.67
C SER A 168 4.63 3.47 0.04
N LEU A 169 5.75 3.39 -0.66
CA LEU A 169 6.36 4.54 -1.32
C LEU A 169 5.51 5.05 -2.48
N PHE A 170 5.07 4.17 -3.37
CA PHE A 170 4.22 4.61 -4.46
C PHE A 170 2.80 4.97 -4.00
N LEU A 171 2.27 4.33 -2.95
CA LEU A 171 1.01 4.74 -2.35
C LEU A 171 1.11 6.17 -1.80
N GLN A 172 2.19 6.52 -1.09
CA GLN A 172 2.38 7.88 -0.60
C GLN A 172 2.41 8.88 -1.75
N ALA A 173 3.19 8.61 -2.80
CA ALA A 173 3.25 9.47 -3.98
C ALA A 173 1.87 9.64 -4.65
N TRP A 174 1.09 8.55 -4.72
CA TRP A 174 -0.28 8.60 -5.24
C TRP A 174 -1.19 9.43 -4.36
N LEU A 175 -1.17 9.25 -3.04
CA LEU A 175 -1.97 10.04 -2.09
C LEU A 175 -1.62 11.53 -2.18
N ASP A 176 -0.33 11.87 -2.25
CA ASP A 176 0.14 13.26 -2.39
C ASP A 176 -0.35 13.91 -3.70
N SER A 177 -0.49 13.12 -4.77
CA SER A 177 -1.02 13.59 -6.06
C SER A 177 -2.53 13.84 -6.07
N GLN A 178 -3.27 13.33 -5.08
CA GLN A 178 -4.72 13.54 -4.94
C GLN A 178 -5.06 14.80 -4.13
N MET A 179 -4.08 15.42 -3.47
CA MET A 179 -4.25 16.63 -2.67
C MET A 179 -4.16 17.89 -3.52
#